data_c2e95e2688ed4060c0f0fcc989397434
#
_entry.id   c2e95e2688ed4060c0f0fcc989397434
#
_cell.length_a   1.000
_cell.length_b   1.000
_cell.length_c   1.000
_cell.angle_alpha   90.00
_cell.angle_beta   90.00
_cell.angle_gamma   90.00
#
_symmetry.space_group_name_H-M   'P 1'
#
loop_
_entity.id
_entity.type
_entity.pdbx_description
1 polymer ?
#
loop_
_entity_poly.entity_id
_entity_poly.type
_entity_poly.pdbx_seq_one_letter_code
_entity_poly.pdbx_strand_id
1 'polypeptide(L)'
;MNFELSDEQKLIQSTVRDFARAEVAPVAEELDREKRFPYEIVEKLGKLGLMGIPFPQEYGGGGADTLSYVLAVEELARIDSSVCITMAAHTSLGTMPIYLWGTDEQKDEWLPVLCSGQKLASFGLTEPEAGSDAGNVRTTAKLDGGEWVIDGAKQFITNSGTDISGCVSITAVTGGTDGRKEISNLIVPTGTPGYEAGEPYRKMGWNASDTRPLSFEGCRVPEANLLGRRGDGFKNFLHILDGGRIGVAAMGVGLAQGALDEALAYAKERQAFGQPIAKFQSIQAKIADLSAQIEAARLLTWRAALEKDAGQSFTLTAAQAKLITGRLAVRATEEAVQIHGGYGYIEEYPVCRFYRDAKILTIGEGTDEVQQMVIARRLGC
;
A
#
# COMPACT_ATOMS: atom_id res chain seq x y z
N MET A 1 -20.65 14.08 -15.17
CA MET A 1 -19.75 13.55 -14.14
C MET A 1 -20.44 13.78 -12.80
N ASN A 2 -20.74 12.74 -12.04
CA ASN A 2 -21.32 12.87 -10.69
C ASN A 2 -20.19 12.60 -9.69
N PHE A 3 -19.94 13.52 -8.76
CA PHE A 3 -18.95 13.37 -7.69
C PHE A 3 -19.59 12.90 -6.37
N GLU A 4 -20.89 12.62 -6.37
CA GLU A 4 -21.59 12.11 -5.19
C GLU A 4 -21.31 10.62 -5.01
N LEU A 5 -20.89 10.27 -3.82
CA LEU A 5 -20.71 8.87 -3.43
C LEU A 5 -22.07 8.17 -3.34
N SER A 6 -22.11 6.89 -3.70
CA SER A 6 -23.27 6.03 -3.44
C SER A 6 -23.48 5.83 -1.94
N ASP A 7 -24.65 5.34 -1.55
CA ASP A 7 -24.94 5.08 -0.13
C ASP A 7 -24.03 3.98 0.44
N GLU A 8 -23.67 2.98 -0.35
CA GLU A 8 -22.70 1.95 0.02
C GLU A 8 -21.29 2.54 0.24
N GLN A 9 -20.82 3.37 -0.70
CA GLN A 9 -19.52 4.06 -0.57
C GLN A 9 -19.47 4.97 0.66
N LYS A 10 -20.54 5.72 0.95
CA LYS A 10 -20.68 6.54 2.16
C LYS A 10 -20.65 5.69 3.43
N LEU A 11 -21.33 4.52 3.40
CA LEU A 11 -21.33 3.59 4.54
C LEU A 11 -19.94 3.04 4.81
N ILE A 12 -19.22 2.57 3.78
CA ILE A 12 -17.84 2.09 3.91
C ILE A 12 -16.95 3.21 4.46
N GLN A 13 -17.01 4.41 3.88
CA GLN A 13 -16.23 5.55 4.33
C GLN A 13 -16.48 5.88 5.80
N SER A 14 -17.74 5.97 6.23
CA SER A 14 -18.08 6.28 7.62
C SER A 14 -17.65 5.16 8.57
N THR A 15 -17.87 3.90 8.20
CA THR A 15 -17.47 2.74 9.01
C THR A 15 -15.97 2.72 9.25
N VAL A 16 -15.17 2.94 8.21
CA VAL A 16 -13.70 2.94 8.36
C VAL A 16 -13.23 4.15 9.14
N ARG A 17 -13.83 5.32 8.94
CA ARG A 17 -13.53 6.54 9.71
C ARG A 17 -13.77 6.32 11.21
N ASP A 18 -14.92 5.79 11.55
CA ASP A 18 -15.29 5.55 12.96
C ASP A 18 -14.39 4.48 13.58
N PHE A 19 -14.13 3.40 12.84
CA PHE A 19 -13.16 2.37 13.24
C PHE A 19 -11.76 2.95 13.47
N ALA A 20 -11.24 3.72 12.53
CA ALA A 20 -9.90 4.29 12.63
C ALA A 20 -9.75 5.21 13.85
N ARG A 21 -10.77 6.02 14.14
CA ARG A 21 -10.80 6.89 15.32
C ARG A 21 -10.94 6.14 16.64
N ALA A 22 -11.79 5.10 16.67
CA ALA A 22 -12.08 4.38 17.90
C ALA A 22 -11.01 3.34 18.25
N GLU A 23 -10.42 2.68 17.25
CA GLU A 23 -9.58 1.50 17.45
C GLU A 23 -8.11 1.74 17.10
N VAL A 24 -7.81 2.57 16.09
CA VAL A 24 -6.43 2.83 15.65
C VAL A 24 -5.81 4.03 16.37
N ALA A 25 -6.52 5.15 16.41
CA ALA A 25 -5.97 6.39 17.00
C ALA A 25 -5.45 6.21 18.43
N PRO A 26 -6.14 5.47 19.35
CA PRO A 26 -5.68 5.32 20.72
C PRO A 26 -4.38 4.54 20.88
N VAL A 27 -4.01 3.69 19.91
CA VAL A 27 -2.84 2.80 19.99
C VAL A 27 -1.72 3.17 19.01
N ALA A 28 -1.96 4.10 18.10
CA ALA A 28 -1.04 4.44 17.02
C ALA A 28 0.33 4.94 17.50
N GLU A 29 0.38 5.74 18.59
CA GLU A 29 1.63 6.20 19.19
C GLU A 29 2.43 5.04 19.78
N GLU A 30 1.77 4.15 20.53
CA GLU A 30 2.42 2.96 21.12
C GLU A 30 2.97 2.05 20.02
N LEU A 31 2.17 1.77 19.00
CA LEU A 31 2.57 0.94 17.86
C LEU A 31 3.81 1.48 17.14
N ASP A 32 3.88 2.79 16.92
CA ASP A 32 5.04 3.45 16.29
C ASP A 32 6.28 3.39 17.20
N ARG A 33 6.14 3.74 18.48
CA ARG A 33 7.23 3.76 19.45
C ARG A 33 7.82 2.38 19.67
N GLU A 34 6.98 1.36 19.84
CA GLU A 34 7.39 -0.02 20.10
C GLU A 34 7.72 -0.81 18.83
N LYS A 35 7.42 -0.23 17.66
CA LYS A 35 7.57 -0.89 16.34
C LYS A 35 6.82 -2.23 16.29
N ARG A 36 5.65 -2.25 16.91
CA ARG A 36 4.85 -3.44 17.12
C ARG A 36 3.84 -3.61 15.96
N PHE A 37 3.79 -4.83 15.41
CA PHE A 37 2.78 -5.15 14.40
C PHE A 37 1.38 -5.23 15.05
N PRO A 38 0.35 -4.60 14.44
CA PRO A 38 -0.97 -4.41 15.06
C PRO A 38 -1.92 -5.61 14.80
N TYR A 39 -1.60 -6.78 15.33
CA TYR A 39 -2.38 -8.02 15.13
C TYR A 39 -3.86 -7.83 15.46
N GLU A 40 -4.16 -7.18 16.58
CA GLU A 40 -5.51 -6.91 17.07
C GLU A 40 -6.31 -6.00 16.14
N ILE A 41 -5.64 -5.05 15.47
CA ILE A 41 -6.27 -4.17 14.49
C ILE A 41 -6.56 -4.94 13.20
N VAL A 42 -5.59 -5.75 12.72
CA VAL A 42 -5.76 -6.58 11.52
C VAL A 42 -6.92 -7.56 11.70
N GLU A 43 -7.03 -8.21 12.88
CA GLU A 43 -8.17 -9.09 13.19
C GLU A 43 -9.52 -8.35 13.10
N LYS A 44 -9.58 -7.12 13.65
CA LYS A 44 -10.79 -6.30 13.59
C LYS A 44 -11.11 -5.83 12.17
N LEU A 45 -10.10 -5.45 11.38
CA LEU A 45 -10.26 -5.13 9.96
C LEU A 45 -10.83 -6.34 9.18
N GLY A 46 -10.34 -7.55 9.46
CA GLY A 46 -10.88 -8.78 8.90
C GLY A 46 -12.35 -9.02 9.25
N LYS A 47 -12.73 -8.84 10.53
CA LYS A 47 -14.13 -8.97 10.98
C LYS A 47 -15.08 -7.97 10.33
N LEU A 48 -14.57 -6.80 9.95
CA LEU A 48 -15.34 -5.78 9.22
C LEU A 48 -15.33 -6.00 7.68
N GLY A 49 -14.68 -7.07 7.19
CA GLY A 49 -14.56 -7.35 5.75
C GLY A 49 -13.60 -6.42 5.00
N LEU A 50 -12.81 -5.61 5.72
CA LEU A 50 -11.95 -4.59 5.11
C LEU A 50 -10.67 -5.17 4.48
N MET A 51 -10.30 -6.41 4.82
CA MET A 51 -9.17 -7.10 4.19
C MET A 51 -9.50 -7.66 2.81
N GLY A 52 -10.81 -7.76 2.48
CA GLY A 52 -11.31 -8.33 1.24
C GLY A 52 -12.23 -7.42 0.42
N ILE A 53 -12.18 -6.10 0.59
CA ILE A 53 -13.14 -5.12 -0.01
C ILE A 53 -13.44 -5.40 -1.49
N PRO A 54 -12.45 -5.51 -2.42
CA PRO A 54 -12.74 -5.61 -3.84
C PRO A 54 -12.96 -7.05 -4.34
N PHE A 55 -12.82 -8.05 -3.48
CA PHE A 55 -12.93 -9.45 -3.91
C PHE A 55 -14.37 -9.95 -3.81
N PRO A 56 -14.77 -10.92 -4.68
CA PRO A 56 -16.13 -11.46 -4.69
C PRO A 56 -16.56 -12.08 -3.36
N GLN A 57 -17.86 -12.01 -3.10
CA GLN A 57 -18.47 -12.57 -1.87
C GLN A 57 -18.31 -14.09 -1.76
N GLU A 58 -18.21 -14.80 -2.89
CA GLU A 58 -17.96 -16.25 -2.92
C GLU A 58 -16.65 -16.66 -2.24
N TYR A 59 -15.66 -15.74 -2.22
CA TYR A 59 -14.39 -15.92 -1.50
C TYR A 59 -14.37 -15.22 -0.13
N GLY A 60 -15.51 -14.76 0.36
CA GLY A 60 -15.60 -14.02 1.63
C GLY A 60 -15.20 -12.54 1.52
N GLY A 61 -15.05 -12.01 0.32
CA GLY A 61 -14.78 -10.60 0.07
C GLY A 61 -16.04 -9.72 0.14
N GLY A 62 -15.85 -8.40 0.06
CA GLY A 62 -16.94 -7.42 0.10
C GLY A 62 -17.70 -7.28 -1.22
N GLY A 63 -17.09 -7.62 -2.35
CA GLY A 63 -17.65 -7.41 -3.69
C GLY A 63 -17.79 -5.93 -4.09
N ALA A 64 -17.11 -5.02 -3.37
CA ALA A 64 -17.22 -3.59 -3.61
C ALA A 64 -16.24 -3.11 -4.70
N ASP A 65 -16.46 -1.89 -5.18
CA ASP A 65 -15.66 -1.29 -6.25
C ASP A 65 -14.29 -0.76 -5.78
N THR A 66 -13.45 -0.36 -6.72
CA THR A 66 -12.12 0.21 -6.42
C THR A 66 -12.26 1.55 -5.68
N LEU A 67 -13.30 2.34 -5.95
CA LEU A 67 -13.52 3.60 -5.23
C LEU A 67 -13.83 3.34 -3.76
N SER A 68 -14.62 2.33 -3.41
CA SER A 68 -14.86 1.90 -2.02
C SER A 68 -13.56 1.52 -1.30
N TYR A 69 -12.67 0.78 -1.97
CA TYR A 69 -11.34 0.48 -1.44
C TYR A 69 -10.51 1.76 -1.22
N VAL A 70 -10.52 2.69 -2.17
CA VAL A 70 -9.82 3.99 -2.06
C VAL A 70 -10.31 4.79 -0.85
N LEU A 71 -11.63 4.85 -0.63
CA LEU A 71 -12.22 5.54 0.53
C LEU A 71 -11.77 4.90 1.86
N ALA A 72 -11.73 3.57 1.92
CA ALA A 72 -11.25 2.85 3.10
C ALA A 72 -9.77 3.14 3.39
N VAL A 73 -8.92 3.11 2.37
CA VAL A 73 -7.48 3.44 2.47
C VAL A 73 -7.29 4.90 2.92
N GLU A 74 -8.04 5.84 2.35
CA GLU A 74 -7.96 7.25 2.72
C GLU A 74 -8.29 7.48 4.20
N GLU A 75 -9.43 6.96 4.67
CA GLU A 75 -9.86 7.17 6.05
C GLU A 75 -8.95 6.49 7.09
N LEU A 76 -8.39 5.32 6.76
CA LEU A 76 -7.45 4.63 7.63
C LEU A 76 -6.11 5.37 7.69
N ALA A 77 -5.57 5.78 6.52
CA ALA A 77 -4.31 6.52 6.43
C ALA A 77 -4.38 7.92 7.07
N ARG A 78 -5.56 8.52 7.16
CA ARG A 78 -5.83 9.79 7.84
C ARG A 78 -5.48 9.73 9.34
N ILE A 79 -5.54 8.54 9.94
CA ILE A 79 -5.23 8.30 11.34
C ILE A 79 -3.84 7.66 11.50
N ASP A 80 -3.56 6.61 10.70
CA ASP A 80 -2.27 5.93 10.74
C ASP A 80 -1.96 5.22 9.41
N SER A 81 -0.97 5.74 8.69
CA SER A 81 -0.56 5.18 7.40
C SER A 81 0.23 3.88 7.53
N SER A 82 0.81 3.61 8.70
CA SER A 82 1.55 2.38 8.99
C SER A 82 0.61 1.18 9.14
N VAL A 83 -0.52 1.36 9.84
CA VAL A 83 -1.60 0.38 9.89
C VAL A 83 -2.25 0.23 8.51
N CYS A 84 -2.47 1.36 7.82
CA CYS A 84 -3.10 1.39 6.51
C CYS A 84 -2.33 0.59 5.46
N ILE A 85 -0.99 0.69 5.40
CA ILE A 85 -0.19 -0.04 4.41
C ILE A 85 -0.29 -1.55 4.59
N THR A 86 -0.50 -2.05 5.81
CA THR A 86 -0.71 -3.48 6.05
C THR A 86 -1.93 -3.99 5.29
N MET A 87 -3.06 -3.30 5.38
CA MET A 87 -4.28 -3.61 4.62
C MET A 87 -4.08 -3.36 3.12
N ALA A 88 -3.52 -2.21 2.76
CA ALA A 88 -3.42 -1.79 1.36
C ALA A 88 -2.49 -2.70 0.55
N ALA A 89 -1.30 -3.03 1.07
CA ALA A 89 -0.36 -3.94 0.41
C ALA A 89 -0.91 -5.38 0.36
N HIS A 90 -1.57 -5.85 1.42
CA HIS A 90 -2.24 -7.14 1.43
C HIS A 90 -3.28 -7.24 0.31
N THR A 91 -4.18 -6.26 0.21
CA THR A 91 -5.30 -6.28 -0.75
C THR A 91 -4.82 -6.08 -2.18
N SER A 92 -4.11 -4.96 -2.45
CA SER A 92 -3.80 -4.54 -3.83
C SER A 92 -2.59 -5.24 -4.44
N LEU A 93 -1.63 -5.65 -3.63
CA LEU A 93 -0.38 -6.27 -4.10
C LEU A 93 -0.34 -7.78 -3.82
N GLY A 94 -0.65 -8.19 -2.59
CA GLY A 94 -0.51 -9.59 -2.18
C GLY A 94 -1.63 -10.49 -2.70
N THR A 95 -2.88 -10.10 -2.49
CA THR A 95 -4.07 -10.90 -2.82
C THR A 95 -4.52 -10.75 -4.27
N MET A 96 -4.42 -9.54 -4.82
CA MET A 96 -4.89 -9.23 -6.17
C MET A 96 -4.26 -10.10 -7.27
N PRO A 97 -2.96 -10.44 -7.26
CA PRO A 97 -2.38 -11.36 -8.25
C PRO A 97 -3.03 -12.73 -8.26
N ILE A 98 -3.34 -13.29 -7.08
CA ILE A 98 -4.00 -14.59 -6.94
C ILE A 98 -5.42 -14.51 -7.50
N TYR A 99 -6.14 -13.45 -7.20
CA TYR A 99 -7.49 -13.24 -7.74
C TYR A 99 -7.50 -13.14 -9.28
N LEU A 100 -6.57 -12.37 -9.87
CA LEU A 100 -6.56 -12.10 -11.31
C LEU A 100 -6.05 -13.29 -12.15
N TRP A 101 -5.07 -14.03 -11.65
CA TRP A 101 -4.37 -15.03 -12.46
C TRP A 101 -4.27 -16.41 -11.80
N GLY A 102 -4.76 -16.58 -10.60
CA GLY A 102 -4.84 -17.90 -9.95
C GLY A 102 -5.78 -18.83 -10.70
N THR A 103 -5.48 -20.13 -10.65
CA THR A 103 -6.44 -21.17 -11.00
C THR A 103 -7.60 -21.17 -9.99
N ASP A 104 -8.69 -21.87 -10.31
CA ASP A 104 -9.81 -21.93 -9.36
C ASP A 104 -9.38 -22.59 -8.04
N GLU A 105 -8.53 -23.63 -8.10
CA GLU A 105 -7.96 -24.28 -6.91
C GLU A 105 -7.09 -23.32 -6.10
N GLN A 106 -6.26 -22.49 -6.72
CA GLN A 106 -5.46 -21.48 -6.03
C GLN A 106 -6.33 -20.40 -5.39
N LYS A 107 -7.41 -19.99 -6.05
CA LYS A 107 -8.36 -19.00 -5.50
C LYS A 107 -9.12 -19.59 -4.32
N ASP A 108 -9.60 -20.82 -4.43
CA ASP A 108 -10.33 -21.53 -3.37
C ASP A 108 -9.45 -21.78 -2.13
N GLU A 109 -8.17 -22.05 -2.33
CA GLU A 109 -7.20 -22.24 -1.25
C GLU A 109 -6.90 -20.91 -0.53
N TRP A 110 -6.62 -19.86 -1.28
CA TRP A 110 -6.03 -18.65 -0.72
C TRP A 110 -7.03 -17.54 -0.42
N LEU A 111 -7.98 -17.25 -1.31
CA LEU A 111 -8.81 -16.05 -1.17
C LEU A 111 -9.65 -16.03 0.12
N PRO A 112 -10.27 -17.14 0.59
CA PRO A 112 -11.08 -17.08 1.81
C PRO A 112 -10.26 -16.68 3.05
N VAL A 113 -9.07 -17.24 3.24
CA VAL A 113 -8.22 -16.93 4.39
C VAL A 113 -7.58 -15.55 4.29
N LEU A 114 -7.36 -15.05 3.07
CA LEU A 114 -6.83 -13.72 2.81
C LEU A 114 -7.95 -12.65 2.97
N CYS A 115 -9.12 -12.84 2.39
CA CYS A 115 -10.24 -11.91 2.51
C CYS A 115 -10.71 -11.74 3.97
N SER A 116 -10.64 -12.81 4.77
CA SER A 116 -10.96 -12.74 6.21
C SER A 116 -9.87 -12.11 7.08
N GLY A 117 -8.67 -11.86 6.54
CA GLY A 117 -7.53 -11.36 7.31
C GLY A 117 -6.89 -12.38 8.25
N GLN A 118 -7.31 -13.67 8.20
CA GLN A 118 -6.67 -14.74 8.98
C GLN A 118 -5.23 -14.97 8.52
N LYS A 119 -4.96 -14.74 7.24
CA LYS A 119 -3.63 -14.75 6.65
C LYS A 119 -3.40 -13.50 5.82
N LEU A 120 -2.14 -13.08 5.73
CA LEU A 120 -1.71 -11.98 4.89
C LEU A 120 -0.94 -12.50 3.68
N ALA A 121 -1.17 -11.87 2.53
CA ALA A 121 -0.38 -12.10 1.32
C ALA A 121 0.62 -10.96 1.10
N SER A 122 1.76 -11.32 0.50
CA SER A 122 2.88 -10.42 0.22
C SER A 122 3.23 -10.41 -1.28
N PHE A 123 3.96 -9.38 -1.69
CA PHE A 123 4.35 -9.15 -3.08
C PHE A 123 5.86 -8.98 -3.22
N GLY A 124 6.53 -9.99 -3.77
CA GLY A 124 7.97 -10.09 -3.88
C GLY A 124 8.48 -9.73 -5.29
N LEU A 125 8.55 -8.45 -5.62
CA LEU A 125 9.14 -7.96 -6.88
C LEU A 125 10.58 -7.50 -6.68
N THR A 126 10.78 -6.54 -5.78
CA THR A 126 12.07 -5.86 -5.56
C THR A 126 13.14 -6.83 -5.07
N GLU A 127 14.35 -6.72 -5.64
CA GLU A 127 15.54 -7.45 -5.26
C GLU A 127 16.66 -6.49 -4.84
N PRO A 128 17.73 -6.97 -4.17
CA PRO A 128 18.84 -6.11 -3.76
C PRO A 128 19.40 -5.25 -4.89
N GLU A 129 19.41 -5.75 -6.13
CA GLU A 129 19.98 -5.08 -7.31
C GLU A 129 18.93 -4.70 -8.37
N ALA A 130 17.63 -4.91 -8.08
CA ALA A 130 16.53 -4.64 -8.99
C ALA A 130 15.36 -3.94 -8.27
N GLY A 131 15.49 -2.62 -8.10
CA GLY A 131 14.45 -1.74 -7.58
C GLY A 131 13.69 -1.07 -8.74
N SER A 132 14.08 0.16 -9.12
CA SER A 132 13.47 0.88 -10.26
C SER A 132 13.68 0.16 -11.60
N ASP A 133 14.80 -0.57 -11.76
CA ASP A 133 15.04 -1.51 -12.86
C ASP A 133 14.40 -2.88 -12.54
N ALA A 134 13.09 -2.90 -12.39
CA ALA A 134 12.34 -4.08 -11.96
C ALA A 134 12.40 -5.26 -12.94
N GLY A 135 12.82 -5.04 -14.20
CA GLY A 135 13.05 -6.10 -15.19
C GLY A 135 14.36 -6.87 -14.99
N ASN A 136 15.26 -6.36 -14.16
CA ASN A 136 16.55 -7.00 -13.91
C ASN A 136 16.48 -8.12 -12.84
N VAL A 137 15.38 -8.86 -12.79
CA VAL A 137 15.15 -9.99 -11.87
C VAL A 137 16.32 -10.97 -11.92
N ARG A 138 16.84 -11.37 -10.76
CA ARG A 138 17.92 -12.35 -10.59
C ARG A 138 17.48 -13.63 -9.88
N THR A 139 16.42 -13.56 -9.06
CA THR A 139 15.81 -14.77 -8.48
C THR A 139 15.47 -15.74 -9.60
N THR A 140 15.87 -17.00 -9.47
CA THR A 140 15.63 -18.05 -10.46
C THR A 140 14.65 -19.08 -9.91
N ALA A 141 13.90 -19.72 -10.80
CA ALA A 141 13.09 -20.88 -10.48
C ALA A 141 13.24 -21.93 -11.60
N LYS A 142 13.72 -23.10 -11.27
CA LYS A 142 13.94 -24.20 -12.22
C LYS A 142 12.97 -25.33 -11.90
N LEU A 143 12.29 -25.82 -12.94
CA LEU A 143 11.41 -26.98 -12.80
C LEU A 143 12.26 -28.26 -12.72
N ASP A 144 12.11 -29.00 -11.63
CA ASP A 144 12.81 -30.25 -11.35
C ASP A 144 11.86 -31.25 -10.65
N GLY A 145 11.57 -32.35 -11.32
CA GLY A 145 10.73 -33.42 -10.77
C GLY A 145 9.28 -33.01 -10.45
N GLY A 146 8.70 -32.01 -11.14
CA GLY A 146 7.34 -31.51 -10.89
C GLY A 146 7.27 -30.43 -9.80
N GLU A 147 8.43 -29.90 -9.38
CA GLU A 147 8.55 -28.82 -8.42
C GLU A 147 9.42 -27.69 -8.99
N TRP A 148 9.09 -26.45 -8.63
CA TRP A 148 9.96 -25.29 -8.84
C TRP A 148 10.99 -25.23 -7.74
N VAL A 149 12.27 -25.23 -8.10
CA VAL A 149 13.40 -24.98 -7.19
C VAL A 149 13.78 -23.54 -7.31
N ILE A 150 13.58 -22.76 -6.23
CA ILE A 150 13.74 -21.31 -6.20
C ILE A 150 15.01 -20.96 -5.46
N ASP A 151 15.85 -20.11 -6.10
CA ASP A 151 17.06 -19.53 -5.51
C ASP A 151 17.10 -18.02 -5.77
N GLY A 152 17.36 -17.24 -4.71
CA GLY A 152 17.46 -15.79 -4.82
C GLY A 152 17.04 -15.03 -3.58
N ALA A 153 16.76 -13.73 -3.74
CA ALA A 153 16.39 -12.87 -2.62
C ALA A 153 15.41 -11.79 -3.06
N LYS A 154 14.57 -11.34 -2.12
CA LYS A 154 13.67 -10.19 -2.29
C LYS A 154 13.91 -9.16 -1.18
N GLN A 155 13.61 -7.88 -1.47
CA GLN A 155 13.89 -6.78 -0.55
C GLN A 155 12.64 -5.94 -0.31
N PHE A 156 12.53 -5.42 0.92
CA PHE A 156 11.46 -4.51 1.33
C PHE A 156 10.05 -5.09 1.22
N ILE A 157 9.89 -6.37 1.58
CA ILE A 157 8.61 -7.08 1.42
C ILE A 157 7.72 -6.87 2.63
N THR A 158 6.59 -6.21 2.41
CA THR A 158 5.58 -5.93 3.43
C THR A 158 4.78 -7.18 3.77
N ASN A 159 4.41 -7.35 5.05
CA ASN A 159 3.56 -8.45 5.57
C ASN A 159 4.17 -9.86 5.46
N SER A 160 5.47 -9.99 5.29
CA SER A 160 6.10 -11.27 4.94
C SER A 160 6.67 -12.07 6.11
N GLY A 161 6.74 -11.48 7.31
CA GLY A 161 7.37 -12.14 8.45
C GLY A 161 6.56 -12.07 9.75
N THR A 162 5.26 -11.87 9.66
CA THR A 162 4.33 -11.90 10.79
C THR A 162 3.82 -13.32 11.05
N ASP A 163 3.27 -13.59 12.24
CA ASP A 163 2.69 -14.90 12.59
C ASP A 163 1.48 -15.26 11.73
N ILE A 164 0.88 -14.26 11.06
CA ILE A 164 -0.26 -14.43 10.16
C ILE A 164 0.13 -14.29 8.67
N SER A 165 1.42 -14.19 8.34
CA SER A 165 1.87 -14.25 6.94
C SER A 165 1.50 -15.60 6.33
N GLY A 166 0.82 -15.61 5.19
CA GLY A 166 0.33 -16.82 4.52
C GLY A 166 1.19 -17.23 3.32
N CYS A 167 1.42 -16.29 2.41
CA CYS A 167 2.20 -16.53 1.22
C CYS A 167 2.83 -15.26 0.66
N VAL A 168 3.82 -15.43 -0.20
CA VAL A 168 4.36 -14.38 -1.04
C VAL A 168 4.25 -14.77 -2.52
N SER A 169 3.71 -13.87 -3.35
CA SER A 169 3.80 -13.99 -4.81
C SER A 169 5.09 -13.32 -5.28
N ILE A 170 5.97 -14.08 -5.94
CA ILE A 170 7.28 -13.58 -6.38
C ILE A 170 7.41 -13.57 -7.90
N THR A 171 8.30 -12.71 -8.43
CA THR A 171 8.86 -12.86 -9.77
C THR A 171 10.11 -13.70 -9.72
N ALA A 172 10.27 -14.63 -10.66
CA ALA A 172 11.49 -15.41 -10.84
C ALA A 172 11.80 -15.65 -12.33
N VAL A 173 13.07 -15.79 -12.67
CA VAL A 173 13.52 -16.20 -14.00
C VAL A 173 13.30 -17.70 -14.12
N THR A 174 12.39 -18.12 -14.98
CA THR A 174 12.03 -19.53 -15.22
C THR A 174 12.64 -20.10 -16.50
N GLY A 175 13.33 -19.28 -17.29
CA GLY A 175 13.97 -19.63 -18.54
C GLY A 175 14.44 -18.41 -19.30
N GLY A 176 14.60 -18.58 -20.59
CA GLY A 176 14.96 -17.50 -21.51
C GLY A 176 15.89 -17.99 -22.62
N THR A 177 15.86 -17.26 -23.73
CA THR A 177 16.73 -17.48 -24.90
C THR A 177 17.20 -16.13 -25.44
N ASP A 178 18.33 -16.11 -26.12
CA ASP A 178 18.85 -14.95 -26.85
C ASP A 178 18.98 -13.67 -26.00
N GLY A 179 19.39 -13.82 -24.72
CA GLY A 179 19.56 -12.69 -23.80
C GLY A 179 18.27 -12.12 -23.23
N ARG A 180 17.10 -12.71 -23.55
CA ARG A 180 15.81 -12.34 -22.97
C ARG A 180 15.44 -13.29 -21.84
N LYS A 181 15.19 -12.75 -20.66
CA LYS A 181 14.72 -13.51 -19.50
C LYS A 181 13.24 -13.88 -19.68
N GLU A 182 12.90 -15.12 -19.43
CA GLU A 182 11.52 -15.56 -19.21
C GLU A 182 11.25 -15.40 -17.71
N ILE A 183 10.36 -14.49 -17.37
CA ILE A 183 10.00 -14.19 -15.96
C ILE A 183 8.58 -14.70 -15.71
N SER A 184 8.42 -15.48 -14.65
CA SER A 184 7.12 -16.01 -14.23
C SER A 184 6.81 -15.58 -12.79
N ASN A 185 5.55 -15.76 -12.37
CA ASN A 185 5.14 -15.55 -10.99
C ASN A 185 4.91 -16.90 -10.31
N LEU A 186 5.30 -16.98 -9.05
CA LEU A 186 5.15 -18.17 -8.21
C LEU A 186 4.54 -17.77 -6.88
N ILE A 187 3.61 -18.57 -6.37
CA ILE A 187 3.10 -18.47 -4.98
C ILE A 187 4.01 -19.33 -4.10
N VAL A 188 4.64 -18.71 -3.12
CA VAL A 188 5.46 -19.42 -2.13
C VAL A 188 4.77 -19.32 -0.77
N PRO A 189 4.23 -20.41 -0.22
CA PRO A 189 3.64 -20.45 1.12
C PRO A 189 4.68 -20.13 2.19
N THR A 190 4.29 -19.40 3.22
CA THR A 190 5.14 -19.14 4.38
C THR A 190 5.45 -20.46 5.09
N GLY A 191 6.71 -20.66 5.50
CA GLY A 191 7.17 -21.89 6.13
C GLY A 191 7.62 -22.99 5.16
N THR A 192 7.61 -22.73 3.85
CA THR A 192 8.21 -23.65 2.86
C THR A 192 9.72 -23.81 3.17
N PRO A 193 10.27 -25.04 3.26
CA PRO A 193 11.70 -25.24 3.46
C PRO A 193 12.54 -24.51 2.41
N GLY A 194 13.58 -23.79 2.88
CA GLY A 194 14.42 -22.95 2.02
C GLY A 194 13.86 -21.54 1.74
N TYR A 195 12.68 -21.20 2.29
CA TYR A 195 12.19 -19.83 2.33
C TYR A 195 12.38 -19.26 3.73
N GLU A 196 13.05 -18.13 3.83
CA GLU A 196 13.28 -17.42 5.08
C GLU A 196 12.93 -15.93 4.95
N ALA A 197 12.13 -15.43 5.89
CA ALA A 197 11.93 -14.01 6.13
C ALA A 197 12.94 -13.54 7.18
N GLY A 198 13.83 -12.63 6.77
CA GLY A 198 14.86 -12.10 7.66
C GLY A 198 14.30 -11.14 8.71
N GLU A 199 15.20 -10.53 9.49
CA GLU A 199 14.81 -9.55 10.51
C GLU A 199 14.12 -8.33 9.92
N PRO A 200 13.14 -7.73 10.63
CA PRO A 200 12.45 -6.54 10.15
C PRO A 200 13.41 -5.36 10.04
N TYR A 201 13.25 -4.57 8.98
CA TYR A 201 14.05 -3.36 8.82
C TYR A 201 13.75 -2.32 9.89
N ARG A 202 14.80 -1.62 10.34
CA ARG A 202 14.66 -0.37 11.09
C ARG A 202 14.37 0.76 10.12
N LYS A 203 13.13 1.24 10.12
CA LYS A 203 12.65 2.22 9.15
C LYS A 203 12.57 3.62 9.76
N MET A 204 12.55 4.63 8.89
CA MET A 204 12.28 6.02 9.26
C MET A 204 10.83 6.21 9.74
N GLY A 205 9.89 5.60 9.04
CA GLY A 205 8.45 5.59 9.32
C GLY A 205 7.83 4.22 9.04
N TRP A 206 6.50 4.15 9.10
CA TRP A 206 5.73 2.90 9.01
C TRP A 206 6.21 1.85 10.00
N ASN A 207 6.49 2.28 11.23
CA ASN A 207 7.10 1.41 12.24
C ASN A 207 6.17 0.26 12.68
N ALA A 208 4.86 0.44 12.62
CA ALA A 208 3.88 -0.60 12.92
C ALA A 208 3.66 -1.59 11.75
N SER A 209 4.24 -1.36 10.57
CA SER A 209 4.16 -2.26 9.43
C SER A 209 5.36 -3.20 9.39
N ASP A 210 5.13 -4.48 9.16
CA ASP A 210 6.19 -5.47 8.90
C ASP A 210 6.79 -5.26 7.51
N THR A 211 8.13 -5.21 7.43
CA THR A 211 8.85 -5.09 6.16
C THR A 211 10.19 -5.80 6.29
N ARG A 212 10.44 -6.82 5.46
CA ARG A 212 11.61 -7.69 5.60
C ARG A 212 12.31 -7.97 4.29
N PRO A 213 13.60 -8.39 4.34
CA PRO A 213 14.22 -9.12 3.24
C PRO A 213 13.73 -10.57 3.25
N LEU A 214 13.67 -11.19 2.08
CA LEU A 214 13.40 -12.62 1.92
C LEU A 214 14.59 -13.29 1.24
N SER A 215 14.91 -14.52 1.65
CA SER A 215 15.85 -15.40 0.97
C SER A 215 15.19 -16.71 0.57
N PHE A 216 15.65 -17.26 -0.55
CA PHE A 216 15.24 -18.54 -1.10
C PHE A 216 16.51 -19.32 -1.44
N GLU A 217 16.68 -20.49 -0.78
CA GLU A 217 17.83 -21.35 -0.95
C GLU A 217 17.34 -22.78 -1.22
N GLY A 218 17.32 -23.19 -2.48
CA GLY A 218 16.74 -24.47 -2.89
C GLY A 218 15.28 -24.61 -2.46
N CYS A 219 14.53 -23.53 -2.35
CA CYS A 219 13.14 -23.52 -1.90
C CYS A 219 12.25 -24.22 -2.95
N ARG A 220 11.58 -25.31 -2.53
CA ARG A 220 10.78 -26.14 -3.42
C ARG A 220 9.30 -25.90 -3.22
N VAL A 221 8.61 -25.61 -4.33
CA VAL A 221 7.15 -25.51 -4.38
C VAL A 221 6.61 -26.33 -5.55
N PRO A 222 5.42 -26.93 -5.46
CA PRO A 222 4.80 -27.69 -6.55
C PRO A 222 4.74 -26.89 -7.85
N GLU A 223 4.79 -27.58 -8.98
CA GLU A 223 4.58 -26.95 -10.30
C GLU A 223 3.28 -26.16 -10.37
N ALA A 224 2.23 -26.61 -9.68
CA ALA A 224 0.93 -25.97 -9.57
C ALA A 224 0.96 -24.61 -8.87
N ASN A 225 2.06 -24.23 -8.20
CA ASN A 225 2.23 -22.89 -7.59
C ASN A 225 2.61 -21.82 -8.63
N LEU A 226 2.72 -22.19 -9.91
CA LEU A 226 2.84 -21.18 -10.97
C LEU A 226 1.57 -20.31 -11.01
N LEU A 227 1.75 -19.01 -10.87
CA LEU A 227 0.66 -18.04 -10.87
C LEU A 227 0.50 -17.44 -12.27
N GLY A 228 -0.61 -17.74 -12.94
CA GLY A 228 -0.86 -17.35 -14.30
C GLY A 228 -0.07 -18.18 -15.32
N ARG A 229 0.33 -17.55 -16.42
CA ARG A 229 1.07 -18.24 -17.50
C ARG A 229 2.58 -18.04 -17.33
N ARG A 230 3.33 -19.09 -17.63
CA ARG A 230 4.78 -19.04 -17.68
C ARG A 230 5.25 -17.97 -18.68
N GLY A 231 6.19 -17.13 -18.27
CA GLY A 231 6.71 -16.03 -19.08
C GLY A 231 5.94 -14.71 -19.01
N ASP A 232 4.71 -14.68 -18.45
CA ASP A 232 3.91 -13.46 -18.32
C ASP A 232 4.18 -12.70 -17.00
N GLY A 233 5.05 -13.21 -16.14
CA GLY A 233 5.20 -12.72 -14.76
C GLY A 233 5.56 -11.26 -14.62
N PHE A 234 6.45 -10.74 -15.46
CA PHE A 234 6.83 -9.33 -15.41
C PHE A 234 5.66 -8.42 -15.82
N LYS A 235 4.95 -8.78 -16.90
CA LYS A 235 3.78 -8.04 -17.37
C LYS A 235 2.67 -8.02 -16.32
N ASN A 236 2.41 -9.16 -15.69
CA ASN A 236 1.41 -9.30 -14.64
C ASN A 236 1.74 -8.39 -13.45
N PHE A 237 2.98 -8.42 -12.98
CA PHE A 237 3.40 -7.60 -11.83
C PHE A 237 3.38 -6.10 -12.14
N LEU A 238 3.70 -5.67 -13.37
CA LEU A 238 3.51 -4.27 -13.77
C LEU A 238 2.04 -3.85 -13.74
N HIS A 239 1.13 -4.74 -14.13
CA HIS A 239 -0.32 -4.48 -14.05
C HIS A 239 -0.79 -4.32 -12.59
N ILE A 240 -0.28 -5.15 -11.68
CA ILE A 240 -0.54 -5.01 -10.23
C ILE A 240 -0.07 -3.67 -9.71
N LEU A 241 1.14 -3.22 -10.08
CA LEU A 241 1.66 -1.92 -9.66
C LEU A 241 0.80 -0.75 -10.15
N ASP A 242 0.20 -0.84 -11.34
CA ASP A 242 -0.73 0.18 -11.82
C ASP A 242 -1.95 0.32 -10.87
N GLY A 243 -2.49 -0.80 -10.39
CA GLY A 243 -3.57 -0.83 -9.39
C GLY A 243 -3.11 -0.38 -8.00
N GLY A 244 -1.93 -0.81 -7.56
CA GLY A 244 -1.32 -0.44 -6.28
C GLY A 244 -1.09 1.06 -6.15
N ARG A 245 -0.68 1.73 -7.25
CA ARG A 245 -0.52 3.20 -7.29
C ARG A 245 -1.78 3.96 -6.90
N ILE A 246 -2.97 3.44 -7.22
CA ILE A 246 -4.24 4.05 -6.79
C ILE A 246 -4.37 3.98 -5.26
N GLY A 247 -4.06 2.82 -4.65
CA GLY A 247 -4.05 2.66 -3.20
C GLY A 247 -3.03 3.57 -2.51
N VAL A 248 -1.79 3.66 -3.03
CA VAL A 248 -0.77 4.58 -2.50
C VAL A 248 -1.18 6.04 -2.66
N ALA A 249 -1.85 6.39 -3.76
CA ALA A 249 -2.38 7.73 -3.95
C ALA A 249 -3.46 8.07 -2.91
N ALA A 250 -4.39 7.15 -2.64
CA ALA A 250 -5.39 7.29 -1.59
C ALA A 250 -4.76 7.45 -0.21
N MET A 251 -3.72 6.66 0.09
CA MET A 251 -2.96 6.80 1.33
C MET A 251 -2.29 8.17 1.45
N GLY A 252 -1.75 8.70 0.35
CA GLY A 252 -1.16 10.04 0.30
C GLY A 252 -2.20 11.13 0.59
N VAL A 253 -3.42 11.01 0.05
CA VAL A 253 -4.55 11.91 0.35
C VAL A 253 -4.93 11.82 1.81
N GLY A 254 -5.10 10.59 2.35
CA GLY A 254 -5.48 10.37 3.74
C GLY A 254 -4.48 10.95 4.72
N LEU A 255 -3.19 10.67 4.52
CA LEU A 255 -2.12 11.19 5.38
C LEU A 255 -2.02 12.73 5.32
N ALA A 256 -2.15 13.33 4.11
CA ALA A 256 -2.18 14.78 3.97
C ALA A 256 -3.40 15.41 4.67
N GLN A 257 -4.57 14.76 4.59
CA GLN A 257 -5.78 15.19 5.27
C GLN A 257 -5.63 15.09 6.79
N GLY A 258 -5.08 13.98 7.31
CA GLY A 258 -4.79 13.83 8.74
C GLY A 258 -3.86 14.92 9.26
N ALA A 259 -2.80 15.23 8.51
CA ALA A 259 -1.87 16.30 8.84
C ALA A 259 -2.55 17.69 8.86
N LEU A 260 -3.45 17.96 7.89
CA LEU A 260 -4.24 19.19 7.86
C LEU A 260 -5.22 19.28 9.04
N ASP A 261 -5.88 18.19 9.42
CA ASP A 261 -6.81 18.16 10.53
C ASP A 261 -6.13 18.48 11.86
N GLU A 262 -4.98 17.85 12.13
CA GLU A 262 -4.17 18.11 13.32
C GLU A 262 -3.65 19.56 13.33
N ALA A 263 -3.13 20.05 12.22
CA ALA A 263 -2.66 21.42 12.10
C ALA A 263 -3.78 22.45 12.34
N LEU A 264 -4.99 22.19 11.82
CA LEU A 264 -6.15 23.06 11.97
C LEU A 264 -6.66 23.05 13.42
N ALA A 265 -6.73 21.87 14.06
CA ALA A 265 -7.14 21.73 15.45
C ALA A 265 -6.16 22.50 16.37
N TYR A 266 -4.87 22.21 16.24
CA TYR A 266 -3.83 22.89 17.01
C TYR A 266 -3.83 24.41 16.78
N ALA A 267 -3.97 24.87 15.55
CA ALA A 267 -3.97 26.30 15.25
C ALA A 267 -5.15 27.06 15.88
N LYS A 268 -6.30 26.40 16.07
CA LYS A 268 -7.47 26.98 16.74
C LYS A 268 -7.30 27.10 18.26
N GLU A 269 -6.55 26.20 18.86
CA GLU A 269 -6.35 26.13 20.32
C GLU A 269 -5.11 26.91 20.80
N ARG A 270 -4.02 26.82 20.04
CA ARG A 270 -2.73 27.42 20.39
C ARG A 270 -2.82 28.96 20.39
N GLN A 271 -2.50 29.58 21.53
CA GLN A 271 -2.46 31.02 21.68
C GLN A 271 -1.03 31.55 21.49
N ALA A 272 -0.90 32.64 20.74
CA ALA A 272 0.32 33.43 20.62
C ALA A 272 -0.05 34.90 20.35
N PHE A 273 0.71 35.84 20.89
CA PHE A 273 0.45 37.28 20.73
C PHE A 273 -1.00 37.68 21.04
N GLY A 274 -1.61 37.07 22.05
CA GLY A 274 -2.93 37.38 22.55
C GLY A 274 -4.11 36.83 21.76
N GLN A 275 -3.90 35.94 20.82
CA GLN A 275 -4.96 35.31 20.01
C GLN A 275 -4.60 33.90 19.51
N PRO A 276 -5.57 33.06 19.09
CA PRO A 276 -5.29 31.80 18.45
C PRO A 276 -4.41 31.99 17.20
N ILE A 277 -3.42 31.10 16.97
CA ILE A 277 -2.53 31.23 15.81
C ILE A 277 -3.26 31.10 14.48
N ALA A 278 -4.45 30.47 14.45
CA ALA A 278 -5.34 30.43 13.29
C ALA A 278 -5.79 31.82 12.80
N LYS A 279 -5.59 32.90 13.57
CA LYS A 279 -5.90 34.27 13.17
C LYS A 279 -4.79 34.97 12.39
N PHE A 280 -3.59 34.35 12.32
CA PHE A 280 -2.49 34.92 11.53
C PHE A 280 -2.61 34.51 10.05
N GLN A 281 -2.48 35.49 9.16
CA GLN A 281 -2.61 35.27 7.71
C GLN A 281 -1.63 34.22 7.17
N SER A 282 -0.42 34.14 7.72
CA SER A 282 0.57 33.13 7.32
C SER A 282 0.12 31.70 7.62
N ILE A 283 -0.59 31.48 8.73
CA ILE A 283 -1.18 30.16 9.08
C ILE A 283 -2.41 29.91 8.21
N GLN A 284 -3.28 30.91 8.01
CA GLN A 284 -4.46 30.79 7.17
C GLN A 284 -4.09 30.42 5.73
N ALA A 285 -3.05 31.05 5.17
CA ALA A 285 -2.59 30.76 3.80
C ALA A 285 -2.12 29.31 3.67
N LYS A 286 -1.34 28.77 4.62
CA LYS A 286 -0.89 27.37 4.64
C LYS A 286 -2.07 26.41 4.65
N ILE A 287 -3.02 26.60 5.58
CA ILE A 287 -4.20 25.74 5.75
C ILE A 287 -5.08 25.77 4.49
N ALA A 288 -5.33 26.96 3.93
CA ALA A 288 -6.15 27.10 2.74
C ALA A 288 -5.53 26.45 1.50
N ASP A 289 -4.21 26.62 1.31
CA ASP A 289 -3.48 26.02 0.19
C ASP A 289 -3.45 24.51 0.29
N LEU A 290 -3.17 23.94 1.47
CA LEU A 290 -3.22 22.49 1.70
C LEU A 290 -4.63 21.94 1.42
N SER A 291 -5.68 22.58 1.95
CA SER A 291 -7.05 22.14 1.75
C SER A 291 -7.42 22.06 0.26
N ALA A 292 -7.08 23.08 -0.53
CA ALA A 292 -7.36 23.10 -1.96
C ALA A 292 -6.59 22.00 -2.71
N GLN A 293 -5.31 21.77 -2.38
CA GLN A 293 -4.48 20.76 -3.04
C GLN A 293 -4.91 19.34 -2.68
N ILE A 294 -5.30 19.09 -1.42
CA ILE A 294 -5.80 17.79 -0.97
C ILE A 294 -7.06 17.42 -1.74
N GLU A 295 -8.00 18.37 -1.90
CA GLU A 295 -9.23 18.12 -2.65
C GLU A 295 -8.95 17.83 -4.14
N ALA A 296 -8.08 18.59 -4.77
CA ALA A 296 -7.68 18.34 -6.16
C ALA A 296 -7.01 16.97 -6.34
N ALA A 297 -6.14 16.58 -5.40
CA ALA A 297 -5.45 15.29 -5.40
C ALA A 297 -6.42 14.11 -5.15
N ARG A 298 -7.40 14.29 -4.25
CA ARG A 298 -8.49 13.34 -3.99
C ARG A 298 -9.29 13.06 -5.26
N LEU A 299 -9.75 14.09 -5.95
CA LEU A 299 -10.53 13.94 -7.18
C LEU A 299 -9.74 13.23 -8.28
N LEU A 300 -8.42 13.49 -8.40
CA LEU A 300 -7.57 12.78 -9.35
C LEU A 300 -7.43 11.29 -8.98
N THR A 301 -7.32 10.97 -7.69
CA THR A 301 -7.27 9.59 -7.19
C THR A 301 -8.58 8.85 -7.45
N TRP A 302 -9.71 9.48 -7.16
CA TRP A 302 -11.03 8.91 -7.44
C TRP A 302 -11.23 8.68 -8.95
N ARG A 303 -10.77 9.60 -9.79
CA ARG A 303 -10.81 9.42 -11.24
C ARG A 303 -10.05 8.15 -11.66
N ALA A 304 -8.85 7.90 -11.11
CA ALA A 304 -8.09 6.70 -11.44
C ALA A 304 -8.82 5.42 -11.00
N ALA A 305 -9.49 5.44 -9.84
CA ALA A 305 -10.32 4.32 -9.37
C ALA A 305 -11.51 4.06 -10.30
N LEU A 306 -12.24 5.10 -10.67
CA LEU A 306 -13.40 5.00 -11.57
C LEU A 306 -13.01 4.53 -12.99
N GLU A 307 -11.87 4.99 -13.51
CA GLU A 307 -11.33 4.50 -14.80
C GLU A 307 -11.06 2.99 -14.74
N LYS A 308 -10.48 2.50 -13.61
CA LYS A 308 -10.25 1.07 -13.39
C LYS A 308 -11.56 0.29 -13.29
N ASP A 309 -12.53 0.74 -12.52
CA ASP A 309 -13.83 0.08 -12.35
C ASP A 309 -14.62 0.05 -13.67
N ALA A 310 -14.44 1.05 -14.52
CA ALA A 310 -15.02 1.09 -15.86
C ALA A 310 -14.26 0.23 -16.90
N GLY A 311 -13.21 -0.49 -16.52
CA GLY A 311 -12.36 -1.29 -17.43
C GLY A 311 -11.57 -0.42 -18.43
N GLN A 312 -11.39 0.85 -18.15
CA GLN A 312 -10.63 1.78 -18.99
C GLN A 312 -9.13 1.73 -18.67
N SER A 313 -8.30 2.30 -19.53
CA SER A 313 -6.86 2.45 -19.27
C SER A 313 -6.64 3.51 -18.19
N PHE A 314 -6.17 3.10 -17.03
CA PHE A 314 -5.95 3.97 -15.85
C PHE A 314 -4.45 4.19 -15.51
N THR A 315 -3.52 3.55 -16.20
CA THR A 315 -2.07 3.64 -15.93
C THR A 315 -1.57 5.07 -15.83
N LEU A 316 -1.98 5.96 -16.78
CA LEU A 316 -1.55 7.36 -16.79
C LEU A 316 -2.10 8.10 -15.56
N THR A 317 -3.40 7.99 -15.32
CA THR A 317 -4.08 8.70 -14.23
C THR A 317 -3.59 8.20 -12.87
N ALA A 318 -3.37 6.88 -12.70
CA ALA A 318 -2.81 6.31 -11.47
C ALA A 318 -1.38 6.81 -11.19
N ALA A 319 -0.52 6.88 -12.22
CA ALA A 319 0.83 7.42 -12.06
C ALA A 319 0.82 8.92 -11.72
N GLN A 320 -0.07 9.71 -12.34
CA GLN A 320 -0.26 11.12 -12.02
C GLN A 320 -0.77 11.32 -10.59
N ALA A 321 -1.76 10.54 -10.17
CA ALA A 321 -2.31 10.59 -8.82
C ALA A 321 -1.22 10.27 -7.78
N LYS A 322 -0.49 9.16 -7.95
CA LYS A 322 0.58 8.75 -7.03
C LYS A 322 1.70 9.78 -6.92
N LEU A 323 2.13 10.36 -8.04
CA LEU A 323 3.16 11.39 -8.07
C LEU A 323 2.73 12.65 -7.29
N ILE A 324 1.51 13.12 -7.53
CA ILE A 324 1.00 14.33 -6.89
C ILE A 324 0.76 14.09 -5.40
N THR A 325 0.10 13.00 -5.05
CA THR A 325 -0.29 12.72 -3.65
C THR A 325 0.90 12.40 -2.77
N GLY A 326 1.92 11.67 -3.27
CA GLY A 326 3.15 11.41 -2.53
C GLY A 326 3.90 12.70 -2.17
N ARG A 327 4.04 13.62 -3.10
CA ARG A 327 4.65 14.94 -2.86
C ARG A 327 3.80 15.81 -1.93
N LEU A 328 2.49 15.79 -2.12
CA LEU A 328 1.56 16.53 -1.28
C LEU A 328 1.58 16.04 0.16
N ALA A 329 1.63 14.71 0.39
CA ALA A 329 1.71 14.14 1.73
C ALA A 329 2.97 14.61 2.47
N VAL A 330 4.13 14.58 1.82
CA VAL A 330 5.38 15.12 2.40
C VAL A 330 5.23 16.58 2.77
N ARG A 331 4.71 17.40 1.86
CA ARG A 331 4.52 18.84 2.10
C ARG A 331 3.49 19.11 3.21
N ALA A 332 2.37 18.41 3.20
CA ALA A 332 1.30 18.63 4.18
C ALA A 332 1.77 18.27 5.60
N THR A 333 2.51 17.18 5.74
CA THR A 333 3.06 16.77 7.03
C THR A 333 4.18 17.68 7.52
N GLU A 334 5.04 18.19 6.61
CA GLU A 334 6.04 19.22 6.94
C GLU A 334 5.38 20.51 7.44
N GLU A 335 4.35 20.99 6.76
CA GLU A 335 3.63 22.19 7.17
C GLU A 335 2.86 21.98 8.49
N ALA A 336 2.35 20.78 8.73
CA ALA A 336 1.71 20.46 10.01
C ALA A 336 2.73 20.51 11.18
N VAL A 337 3.90 19.90 11.01
CA VAL A 337 5.01 20.03 12.00
C VAL A 337 5.37 21.49 12.21
N GLN A 338 5.50 22.28 11.14
CA GLN A 338 5.85 23.69 11.20
C GLN A 338 4.79 24.53 11.94
N ILE A 339 3.49 24.24 11.74
CA ILE A 339 2.38 24.92 12.43
C ILE A 339 2.39 24.60 13.93
N HIS A 340 2.73 23.37 14.31
CA HIS A 340 2.88 22.96 15.72
C HIS A 340 4.14 23.57 16.36
N GLY A 341 5.13 24.00 15.58
CA GLY A 341 6.40 24.50 16.10
C GLY A 341 7.15 23.43 16.91
N GLY A 342 7.68 23.77 18.08
CA GLY A 342 8.42 22.81 18.91
C GLY A 342 7.61 21.56 19.30
N TYR A 343 6.30 21.69 19.47
CA TYR A 343 5.42 20.55 19.73
C TYR A 343 5.26 19.60 18.55
N GLY A 344 5.44 20.06 17.31
CA GLY A 344 5.44 19.19 16.13
C GLY A 344 6.71 18.34 15.99
N TYR A 345 7.75 18.64 16.76
CA TYR A 345 9.05 17.96 16.70
C TYR A 345 9.21 16.85 17.76
N ILE A 346 8.25 16.70 18.65
CA ILE A 346 8.23 15.67 19.69
C ILE A 346 7.24 14.56 19.32
N GLU A 347 7.50 13.34 19.79
CA GLU A 347 6.77 12.13 19.34
C GLU A 347 5.36 12.01 19.93
N GLU A 348 5.04 12.77 21.00
CA GLU A 348 3.72 12.83 21.62
C GLU A 348 2.64 13.48 20.74
N TYR A 349 3.05 14.17 19.66
CA TYR A 349 2.12 14.73 18.68
C TYR A 349 2.15 13.92 17.39
N PRO A 350 0.97 13.53 16.84
CA PRO A 350 0.90 12.62 15.68
C PRO A 350 1.57 13.17 14.43
N VAL A 351 1.71 14.48 14.29
CA VAL A 351 2.33 15.13 13.13
C VAL A 351 3.80 14.74 12.94
N CYS A 352 4.52 14.44 14.02
CA CYS A 352 5.89 13.91 13.98
C CYS A 352 5.93 12.55 13.27
N ARG A 353 5.03 11.62 13.65
CA ARG A 353 4.89 10.31 13.02
C ARG A 353 4.46 10.45 11.55
N PHE A 354 3.47 11.29 11.26
CA PHE A 354 2.99 11.54 9.91
C PHE A 354 4.10 12.03 8.97
N TYR A 355 4.97 12.93 9.45
CA TYR A 355 6.09 13.43 8.65
C TYR A 355 7.11 12.32 8.33
N ARG A 356 7.44 11.46 9.29
CA ARG A 356 8.32 10.32 9.06
C ARG A 356 7.71 9.33 8.08
N ASP A 357 6.43 9.06 8.19
CA ASP A 357 5.69 8.12 7.36
C ASP A 357 5.51 8.64 5.91
N ALA A 358 5.32 9.94 5.72
CA ALA A 358 5.04 10.52 4.40
C ALA A 358 6.15 10.26 3.39
N LYS A 359 7.42 10.20 3.82
CA LYS A 359 8.56 10.11 2.89
C LYS A 359 8.53 8.88 2.00
N ILE A 360 8.07 7.75 2.50
CA ILE A 360 8.02 6.51 1.71
C ILE A 360 7.08 6.61 0.50
N LEU A 361 6.06 7.47 0.56
CA LEU A 361 5.09 7.66 -0.52
C LEU A 361 5.71 8.25 -1.81
N THR A 362 6.90 8.83 -1.72
CA THR A 362 7.68 9.28 -2.89
C THR A 362 8.65 8.22 -3.42
N ILE A 363 8.76 7.06 -2.75
CA ILE A 363 9.74 5.99 -3.02
C ILE A 363 9.03 4.67 -3.37
N GLY A 364 8.13 4.20 -2.51
CA GLY A 364 7.45 2.90 -2.63
C GLY A 364 6.52 2.83 -3.86
N GLU A 365 6.33 1.64 -4.37
CA GLU A 365 5.55 1.32 -5.58
C GLU A 365 5.93 2.14 -6.83
N GLY A 366 7.24 2.35 -6.98
CA GLY A 366 7.85 3.19 -8.02
C GLY A 366 8.07 4.61 -7.52
N THR A 367 9.35 5.02 -7.56
CA THR A 367 9.75 6.36 -7.13
C THR A 367 9.08 7.46 -7.96
N ASP A 368 9.16 8.71 -7.51
CA ASP A 368 8.67 9.86 -8.26
C ASP A 368 9.23 9.88 -9.69
N GLU A 369 10.51 9.53 -9.87
CA GLU A 369 11.17 9.46 -11.16
C GLU A 369 10.57 8.36 -12.04
N VAL A 370 10.24 7.20 -11.45
CA VAL A 370 9.54 6.13 -12.15
C VAL A 370 8.14 6.57 -12.58
N GLN A 371 7.39 7.27 -11.71
CA GLN A 371 6.10 7.83 -12.10
C GLN A 371 6.24 8.83 -13.26
N GLN A 372 7.24 9.72 -13.20
CA GLN A 372 7.52 10.67 -14.28
C GLN A 372 7.85 9.96 -15.60
N MET A 373 8.65 8.88 -15.56
CA MET A 373 8.94 8.04 -16.74
C MET A 373 7.66 7.41 -17.31
N VAL A 374 6.79 6.86 -16.46
CA VAL A 374 5.52 6.25 -16.89
C VAL A 374 4.63 7.29 -17.54
N ILE A 375 4.47 8.45 -16.91
CA ILE A 375 3.68 9.57 -17.44
C ILE A 375 4.23 10.02 -18.79
N ALA A 376 5.53 10.33 -18.89
CA ALA A 376 6.16 10.80 -20.11
C ALA A 376 5.96 9.80 -21.27
N ARG A 377 6.21 8.51 -21.01
CA ARG A 377 5.99 7.43 -22.01
C ARG A 377 4.53 7.35 -22.46
N ARG A 378 3.56 7.53 -21.56
CA ARG A 378 2.14 7.52 -21.90
C ARG A 378 1.69 8.76 -22.67
N LEU A 379 2.43 9.86 -22.57
CA LEU A 379 2.23 11.07 -23.35
C LEU A 379 2.96 11.07 -24.70
N GLY A 380 3.79 10.03 -24.97
CA GLY A 380 4.48 9.88 -26.25
C GLY A 380 5.89 10.50 -26.30
N CYS A 381 6.48 10.76 -25.12
CA CYS A 381 7.89 11.21 -25.02
C CYS A 381 8.85 10.02 -25.03
#